data_db09df344c86c03f0fb55b71901d5355
#
_entry.id   db09df344c86c03f0fb55b71901d5355
#
_cell.length_a   1.000
_cell.length_b   1.000
_cell.length_c   1.000
_cell.angle_alpha   90.00
_cell.angle_beta   90.00
_cell.angle_gamma   90.00
#
_symmetry.space_group_name_H-M   'P 1'
#
loop_
_entity.id
_entity.type
_entity.pdbx_description
1 polymer ?
#
loop_
_entity_poly.entity_id
_entity_poly.type
_entity_poly.pdbx_seq_one_letter_code
_entity_poly.pdbx_strand_id
1 'polypeptide(L)'
;MPLTDQPFLDPVHYRNGMARYAGHVQVVTTEFEGVRRGVTVTAACSVSDNPPTVLVCLNGSNASNAIFERSGVFALNSLAAHHQALATGFAGLSGIPAEERFALGNWKTLVTGAPVLADAVVSFDCRLTDIKRVSTHFVMFGEVKAMHFGEANPSLIYLDRGFRSL
;
A
#
# COMPACT_ATOMS: atom_id res chain seq x y z
N MET A 1 15.73 31.58 -15.94
CA MET A 1 15.12 31.70 -14.61
C MET A 1 15.50 30.46 -13.82
N PRO A 2 16.13 30.58 -12.67
CA PRO A 2 16.44 29.40 -11.87
C PRO A 2 15.11 28.66 -11.50
N LEU A 3 15.13 27.34 -11.51
CA LEU A 3 13.97 26.51 -11.18
C LEU A 3 13.39 26.78 -9.77
N THR A 4 14.19 27.40 -8.90
CA THR A 4 13.84 27.74 -7.51
C THR A 4 12.85 28.91 -7.38
N ASP A 5 12.68 29.73 -8.43
CA ASP A 5 11.82 30.92 -8.41
C ASP A 5 10.43 30.69 -9.03
N GLN A 6 10.12 29.46 -9.42
CA GLN A 6 8.80 29.12 -9.95
C GLN A 6 7.82 28.87 -8.81
N PRO A 7 6.58 29.38 -8.89
CA PRO A 7 5.55 29.05 -7.90
C PRO A 7 5.27 27.55 -7.92
N PHE A 8 4.99 26.97 -6.75
CA PHE A 8 4.59 25.58 -6.66
C PHE A 8 3.29 25.36 -7.48
N LEU A 9 3.24 24.21 -8.14
CA LEU A 9 2.01 23.78 -8.82
C LEU A 9 0.87 23.65 -7.81
N ASP A 10 -0.32 24.14 -8.17
CA ASP A 10 -1.50 23.98 -7.34
C ASP A 10 -1.77 22.48 -7.03
N PRO A 11 -1.89 22.10 -5.75
CA PRO A 11 -2.15 20.70 -5.35
C PRO A 11 -3.42 20.11 -5.96
N VAL A 12 -4.45 20.92 -6.22
CA VAL A 12 -5.68 20.44 -6.87
C VAL A 12 -5.39 20.06 -8.32
N HIS A 13 -4.63 20.91 -9.03
CA HIS A 13 -4.22 20.63 -10.41
C HIS A 13 -3.39 19.34 -10.49
N TYR A 14 -2.43 19.16 -9.58
CA TYR A 14 -1.63 17.95 -9.46
C TYR A 14 -2.52 16.70 -9.24
N ARG A 15 -3.47 16.76 -8.28
CA ARG A 15 -4.38 15.65 -8.01
C ARG A 15 -5.29 15.31 -9.22
N ASN A 16 -5.67 16.30 -9.99
CA ASN A 16 -6.44 16.09 -11.24
C ASN A 16 -5.61 15.34 -12.28
N GLY A 17 -4.32 15.62 -12.37
CA GLY A 17 -3.39 14.86 -13.21
C GLY A 17 -3.24 13.42 -12.72
N MET A 18 -2.99 13.25 -11.43
CA MET A 18 -2.82 11.91 -10.84
C MET A 18 -4.08 11.06 -10.90
N ALA A 19 -5.27 11.67 -10.96
CA ALA A 19 -6.52 10.91 -11.16
C ALA A 19 -6.55 10.16 -12.51
N ARG A 20 -5.82 10.63 -13.51
CA ARG A 20 -5.68 9.99 -14.83
C ARG A 20 -4.56 8.96 -14.89
N TYR A 21 -3.82 8.81 -13.82
CA TYR A 21 -2.73 7.85 -13.70
C TYR A 21 -3.27 6.55 -13.09
N ALA A 22 -3.45 5.53 -13.93
CA ALA A 22 -3.97 4.24 -13.48
C ALA A 22 -3.00 3.57 -12.50
N GLY A 23 -3.52 3.08 -11.38
CA GLY A 23 -2.73 2.37 -10.39
C GLY A 23 -3.39 1.09 -9.93
N HIS A 24 -2.62 0.02 -9.75
CA HIS A 24 -3.11 -1.19 -9.11
C HIS A 24 -3.41 -0.90 -7.64
N VAL A 25 -4.61 -1.20 -7.21
CA VAL A 25 -5.00 -1.02 -5.81
C VAL A 25 -4.36 -2.12 -4.96
N GLN A 26 -3.70 -1.71 -3.90
CA GLN A 26 -3.00 -2.62 -2.99
C GLN A 26 -3.34 -2.27 -1.54
N VAL A 27 -3.19 -3.23 -0.65
CA VAL A 27 -3.20 -3.00 0.80
C VAL A 27 -1.84 -3.36 1.36
N VAL A 28 -1.18 -2.40 1.98
CA VAL A 28 0.04 -2.63 2.74
C VAL A 28 -0.33 -2.92 4.19
N THR A 29 0.23 -3.97 4.75
CA THR A 29 -0.14 -4.50 6.06
C THR A 29 1.08 -4.76 6.92
N THR A 30 0.91 -4.63 8.23
CA THR A 30 1.91 -5.02 9.23
C THR A 30 1.24 -5.44 10.53
N GLU A 31 2.02 -6.05 11.40
CA GLU A 31 1.64 -6.38 12.77
C GLU A 31 2.82 -6.11 13.71
N PHE A 32 2.53 -5.49 14.84
CA PHE A 32 3.51 -5.24 15.89
C PHE A 32 2.85 -5.34 17.26
N GLU A 33 3.40 -6.17 18.15
CA GLU A 33 2.88 -6.39 19.51
C GLU A 33 1.37 -6.71 19.54
N GLY A 34 0.90 -7.54 18.61
CA GLY A 34 -0.49 -7.95 18.48
C GLY A 34 -1.42 -6.92 17.84
N VAL A 35 -0.92 -5.75 17.46
CA VAL A 35 -1.70 -4.72 16.75
C VAL A 35 -1.46 -4.84 15.25
N ARG A 36 -2.54 -5.02 14.50
CA ARG A 36 -2.52 -5.06 13.03
C ARG A 36 -2.83 -3.69 12.44
N ARG A 37 -2.14 -3.34 11.38
CA ARG A 37 -2.39 -2.14 10.59
C ARG A 37 -2.42 -2.49 9.11
N GLY A 38 -3.40 -1.94 8.39
CA GLY A 38 -3.48 -1.99 6.95
C GLY A 38 -3.87 -0.64 6.37
N VAL A 39 -3.34 -0.31 5.19
CA VAL A 39 -3.61 0.93 4.47
C VAL A 39 -3.76 0.62 2.98
N THR A 40 -4.83 1.11 2.37
CA THR A 40 -5.02 1.03 0.92
C THR A 40 -4.14 2.05 0.23
N VAL A 41 -3.39 1.60 -0.76
CA VAL A 41 -2.45 2.42 -1.53
C VAL A 41 -2.53 2.09 -3.02
N THR A 42 -2.16 3.05 -3.85
CA THR A 42 -1.76 2.85 -5.25
C THR A 42 -0.29 3.22 -5.46
N ALA A 43 0.29 3.95 -4.52
CA ALA A 43 1.67 4.45 -4.60
C ALA A 43 2.67 3.38 -4.16
N ALA A 44 2.87 2.38 -4.99
CA ALA A 44 3.85 1.32 -4.80
C ALA A 44 4.45 0.91 -6.14
N CYS A 45 5.71 0.49 -6.13
CA CYS A 45 6.36 -0.03 -7.34
C CYS A 45 7.56 -0.92 -7.02
N SER A 46 8.01 -1.65 -8.04
CA SER A 46 9.30 -2.34 -8.02
C SER A 46 10.47 -1.35 -8.04
N VAL A 47 11.51 -1.64 -7.29
CA VAL A 47 12.75 -0.84 -7.22
C VAL A 47 13.93 -1.60 -7.82
N SER A 48 14.11 -2.86 -7.44
CA SER A 48 15.25 -3.69 -7.84
C SER A 48 14.85 -5.16 -7.84
N ASP A 49 15.49 -5.96 -8.66
CA ASP A 49 15.36 -7.41 -8.70
C ASP A 49 16.53 -8.13 -8.02
N ASN A 50 17.61 -7.41 -7.69
CA ASN A 50 18.76 -7.99 -6.99
C ASN A 50 19.40 -6.99 -5.99
N PRO A 51 19.06 -7.07 -4.69
CA PRO A 51 18.01 -7.92 -4.09
C PRO A 51 16.62 -7.45 -4.50
N PRO A 52 15.62 -8.37 -4.51
CA PRO A 52 14.25 -8.00 -4.81
C PRO A 52 13.74 -6.96 -3.84
N THR A 53 13.36 -5.78 -4.34
CA THR A 53 13.00 -4.62 -3.52
C THR A 53 11.79 -3.91 -4.10
N VAL A 54 10.84 -3.58 -3.25
CA VAL A 54 9.69 -2.74 -3.57
C VAL A 54 9.69 -1.48 -2.72
N LEU A 55 9.01 -0.43 -3.19
CA LEU A 55 8.71 0.74 -2.37
C LEU A 55 7.21 0.95 -2.21
N VAL A 56 6.83 1.57 -1.10
CA VAL A 56 5.46 1.98 -0.80
C VAL A 56 5.48 3.37 -0.19
N CYS A 57 4.62 4.27 -0.67
CA CYS A 57 4.44 5.60 -0.09
C CYS A 57 3.22 5.61 0.83
N LEU A 58 3.40 6.09 2.05
CA LEU A 58 2.33 6.25 3.04
C LEU A 58 2.19 7.70 3.49
N ASN A 59 0.97 8.10 3.80
CA ASN A 59 0.71 9.42 4.35
C ASN A 59 1.34 9.56 5.75
N GLY A 60 2.25 10.52 5.89
CA GLY A 60 2.98 10.78 7.14
C GLY A 60 2.16 11.54 8.20
N SER A 61 1.01 12.12 7.85
CA SER A 61 0.15 12.81 8.80
C SER A 61 -0.68 11.88 9.68
N ASN A 62 -0.85 10.62 9.28
CA ASN A 62 -1.53 9.62 10.08
C ASN A 62 -0.54 8.95 11.05
N ALA A 63 -0.61 9.33 12.33
CA ALA A 63 0.28 8.82 13.37
C ALA A 63 0.24 7.28 13.53
N SER A 64 -0.88 6.64 13.20
CA SER A 64 -1.02 5.18 13.24
C SER A 64 -0.09 4.47 12.24
N ASN A 65 0.42 5.17 11.23
CA ASN A 65 1.35 4.60 10.26
C ASN A 65 2.78 4.43 10.82
N ALA A 66 3.10 5.02 11.98
CA ALA A 66 4.39 4.79 12.65
C ALA A 66 4.63 3.32 13.03
N ILE A 67 3.59 2.50 13.10
CA ILE A 67 3.70 1.07 13.37
C ILE A 67 4.53 0.33 12.32
N PHE A 68 4.54 0.77 11.07
CA PHE A 68 5.34 0.15 10.00
C PHE A 68 6.85 0.27 10.28
N GLU A 69 7.31 1.42 10.77
CA GLU A 69 8.70 1.62 11.18
C GLU A 69 9.05 0.78 12.40
N ARG A 70 8.14 0.74 13.39
CA ARG A 70 8.35 -0.01 14.64
C ARG A 70 8.40 -1.52 14.43
N SER A 71 7.56 -2.05 13.54
CA SER A 71 7.54 -3.48 13.21
C SER A 71 8.77 -3.90 12.38
N GLY A 72 9.25 -3.02 11.52
CA GLY A 72 10.35 -3.31 10.59
C GLY A 72 9.99 -4.29 9.47
N VAL A 73 8.68 -4.59 9.30
CA VAL A 73 8.18 -5.51 8.28
C VAL A 73 6.88 -5.01 7.68
N PHE A 74 6.58 -5.41 6.46
CA PHE A 74 5.27 -5.20 5.86
C PHE A 74 4.99 -6.23 4.76
N ALA A 75 3.70 -6.46 4.47
CA ALA A 75 3.29 -7.16 3.27
C ALA A 75 2.59 -6.19 2.32
N LEU A 76 2.91 -6.27 1.04
CA LEU A 76 2.24 -5.52 -0.03
C LEU A 76 1.34 -6.48 -0.78
N ASN A 77 0.02 -6.31 -0.64
CA ASN A 77 -0.98 -7.22 -1.19
C ASN A 77 -1.68 -6.57 -2.38
N SER A 78 -1.48 -7.10 -3.57
CA SER A 78 -2.11 -6.62 -4.81
C SER A 78 -3.53 -7.19 -4.94
N LEU A 79 -4.52 -6.31 -5.03
CA LEU A 79 -5.92 -6.69 -4.91
C LEU A 79 -6.51 -7.17 -6.24
N ALA A 80 -7.34 -8.21 -6.15
CA ALA A 80 -8.25 -8.62 -7.23
C ALA A 80 -9.50 -7.74 -7.28
N ALA A 81 -10.21 -7.75 -8.39
CA ALA A 81 -11.41 -6.93 -8.61
C ALA A 81 -12.50 -7.14 -7.54
N HIS A 82 -12.63 -8.35 -6.99
CA HIS A 82 -13.61 -8.66 -5.95
C HIS A 82 -13.27 -8.08 -4.57
N HIS A 83 -12.09 -7.52 -4.38
CA HIS A 83 -11.63 -6.90 -3.12
C HIS A 83 -12.03 -5.42 -2.97
N GLN A 84 -12.98 -4.90 -3.76
CA GLN A 84 -13.36 -3.49 -3.68
C GLN A 84 -13.82 -3.06 -2.29
N ALA A 85 -14.62 -3.89 -1.60
CA ALA A 85 -15.06 -3.61 -0.23
C ALA A 85 -13.90 -3.58 0.76
N LEU A 86 -12.93 -4.48 0.61
CA LEU A 86 -11.71 -4.52 1.41
C LEU A 86 -10.87 -3.27 1.17
N ALA A 87 -10.67 -2.87 -0.09
CA ALA A 87 -9.96 -1.64 -0.44
C ALA A 87 -10.60 -0.40 0.20
N THR A 88 -11.93 -0.28 0.13
CA THR A 88 -12.69 0.83 0.72
C THR A 88 -12.56 0.83 2.24
N GLY A 89 -12.59 -0.34 2.87
CA GLY A 89 -12.40 -0.50 4.32
C GLY A 89 -11.04 0.01 4.79
N PHE A 90 -9.97 -0.47 4.18
CA PHE A 90 -8.61 -0.07 4.54
C PHE A 90 -8.24 1.36 4.10
N ALA A 91 -9.00 1.96 3.19
CA ALA A 91 -8.91 3.39 2.89
C ALA A 91 -9.56 4.29 3.95
N GLY A 92 -10.30 3.71 4.90
CA GLY A 92 -11.01 4.45 5.93
C GLY A 92 -12.30 5.11 5.45
N LEU A 93 -12.87 4.66 4.34
CA LEU A 93 -14.05 5.26 3.70
C LEU A 93 -15.37 4.53 4.02
N SER A 94 -15.30 3.37 4.66
CA SER A 94 -16.47 2.53 4.96
C SER A 94 -17.07 2.77 6.35
N GLY A 95 -16.43 3.58 7.21
CA GLY A 95 -16.83 3.77 8.61
C GLY A 95 -16.49 2.61 9.54
N ILE A 96 -15.89 1.53 9.04
CA ILE A 96 -15.45 0.38 9.85
C ILE A 96 -14.25 0.78 10.71
N PRO A 97 -14.26 0.56 12.04
CA PRO A 97 -13.13 0.81 12.90
C PRO A 97 -11.86 0.09 12.42
N ALA A 98 -10.69 0.69 12.64
CA ALA A 98 -9.43 0.18 12.10
C ALA A 98 -9.14 -1.28 12.53
N GLU A 99 -9.44 -1.62 13.78
CA GLU A 99 -9.27 -2.95 14.36
C GLU A 99 -10.19 -4.03 13.76
N GLU A 100 -11.32 -3.63 13.18
CA GLU A 100 -12.31 -4.54 12.59
C GLU A 100 -12.07 -4.78 11.09
N ARG A 101 -11.22 -3.98 10.43
CA ARG A 101 -11.04 -4.03 8.96
C ARG A 101 -10.44 -5.36 8.49
N PHE A 102 -9.63 -6.01 9.33
CA PHE A 102 -9.06 -7.32 8.97
C PHE A 102 -10.11 -8.43 8.86
N ALA A 103 -11.30 -8.26 9.43
CA ALA A 103 -12.42 -9.17 9.21
C ALA A 103 -12.97 -9.17 7.77
N LEU A 104 -12.58 -8.19 6.95
CA LEU A 104 -12.97 -8.10 5.54
C LEU A 104 -12.22 -9.09 4.63
N GLY A 105 -11.18 -9.76 5.12
CA GLY A 105 -10.39 -10.70 4.34
C GLY A 105 -9.88 -11.88 5.15
N ASN A 106 -9.28 -12.85 4.46
CA ASN A 106 -8.58 -13.96 5.08
C ASN A 106 -7.07 -13.72 5.04
N TRP A 107 -6.43 -13.82 6.19
CA TRP A 107 -5.02 -13.46 6.34
C TRP A 107 -4.21 -14.64 6.81
N LYS A 108 -3.01 -14.74 6.29
CA LYS A 108 -1.98 -15.69 6.69
C LYS A 108 -0.66 -14.95 6.91
N THR A 109 0.36 -15.63 7.35
CA THR A 109 1.72 -15.11 7.45
C THR A 109 2.66 -15.97 6.61
N LEU A 110 3.75 -15.37 6.15
CA LEU A 110 4.83 -16.08 5.48
C LEU A 110 6.10 -16.03 6.35
N VAL A 111 7.15 -15.36 5.89
CA VAL A 111 8.45 -15.36 6.58
C VAL A 111 8.56 -14.26 7.64
N THR A 112 8.04 -13.05 7.36
CA THR A 112 8.25 -11.90 8.24
C THR A 112 7.23 -11.81 9.38
N GLY A 113 6.09 -12.49 9.25
CA GLY A 113 4.97 -12.39 10.19
C GLY A 113 3.98 -11.27 9.84
N ALA A 114 4.23 -10.44 8.83
CA ALA A 114 3.26 -9.47 8.36
C ALA A 114 2.02 -10.17 7.78
N PRO A 115 0.80 -9.63 8.00
CA PRO A 115 -0.41 -10.23 7.45
C PRO A 115 -0.42 -10.22 5.91
N VAL A 116 -0.55 -11.38 5.30
CA VAL A 116 -0.64 -11.60 3.86
C VAL A 116 -2.07 -12.00 3.51
N LEU A 117 -2.68 -11.31 2.56
CA LEU A 117 -4.04 -11.61 2.09
C LEU A 117 -4.03 -12.91 1.28
N ALA A 118 -4.80 -13.90 1.75
CA ALA A 118 -4.73 -15.27 1.24
C ALA A 118 -5.17 -15.42 -0.24
N ASP A 119 -6.04 -14.54 -0.72
CA ASP A 119 -6.56 -14.54 -2.08
C ASP A 119 -6.17 -13.28 -2.89
N ALA A 120 -5.13 -12.56 -2.47
CA ALA A 120 -4.55 -11.50 -3.29
C ALA A 120 -4.03 -12.06 -4.63
N VAL A 121 -4.03 -11.25 -5.67
CA VAL A 121 -3.42 -11.63 -6.96
C VAL A 121 -1.96 -12.01 -6.78
N VAL A 122 -1.24 -11.19 -6.03
CA VAL A 122 0.13 -11.45 -5.58
C VAL A 122 0.39 -10.68 -4.28
N SER A 123 1.18 -11.23 -3.38
CA SER A 123 1.63 -10.54 -2.18
C SER A 123 3.16 -10.65 -2.05
N PHE A 124 3.75 -9.57 -1.59
CA PHE A 124 5.19 -9.44 -1.33
C PHE A 124 5.39 -9.27 0.17
N ASP A 125 6.00 -10.26 0.79
CA ASP A 125 6.33 -10.26 2.23
C ASP A 125 7.72 -9.68 2.43
N CYS A 126 7.81 -8.50 3.08
CA CYS A 126 8.98 -7.65 3.02
C CYS A 126 9.56 -7.34 4.40
N ARG A 127 10.89 -7.31 4.48
CA ARG A 127 11.61 -6.65 5.56
C ARG A 127 11.90 -5.21 5.15
N LEU A 128 11.55 -4.27 6.03
CA LEU A 128 11.84 -2.86 5.85
C LEU A 128 13.35 -2.63 5.88
N THR A 129 13.90 -1.97 4.87
CA THR A 129 15.34 -1.69 4.74
C THR A 129 15.66 -0.21 4.89
N ASP A 130 14.75 0.68 4.52
CA ASP A 130 14.93 2.12 4.63
C ASP A 130 13.56 2.83 4.66
N ILE A 131 13.51 4.01 5.30
CA ILE A 131 12.38 4.94 5.27
C ILE A 131 12.90 6.34 4.98
N LYS A 132 12.30 7.00 3.98
CA LYS A 132 12.60 8.40 3.65
C LYS A 132 11.36 9.26 3.80
N ARG A 133 11.48 10.34 4.56
CA ARG A 133 10.42 11.36 4.60
C ARG A 133 10.54 12.26 3.40
N VAL A 134 9.44 12.41 2.66
CA VAL A 134 9.34 13.27 1.49
C VAL A 134 8.08 14.11 1.65
N SER A 135 8.23 15.36 2.11
CA SER A 135 7.12 16.29 2.33
C SER A 135 6.00 15.67 3.19
N THR A 136 4.81 15.43 2.63
CA THR A 136 3.63 14.92 3.34
C THR A 136 3.62 13.40 3.52
N HIS A 137 4.54 12.69 2.88
CA HIS A 137 4.59 11.23 2.85
C HIS A 137 5.93 10.72 3.37
N PHE A 138 5.97 9.45 3.70
CA PHE A 138 7.20 8.70 3.82
C PHE A 138 7.20 7.53 2.84
N VAL A 139 8.39 7.23 2.33
CA VAL A 139 8.64 6.15 1.37
C VAL A 139 9.33 5.03 2.12
N MET A 140 8.68 3.88 2.18
CA MET A 140 9.26 2.65 2.74
C MET A 140 9.89 1.84 1.63
N PHE A 141 11.11 1.37 1.84
CA PHE A 141 11.78 0.38 0.98
C PHE A 141 11.77 -0.96 1.68
N GLY A 142 11.34 -2.00 0.99
CA GLY A 142 11.27 -3.35 1.53
C GLY A 142 11.97 -4.36 0.64
N GLU A 143 12.90 -5.11 1.23
CA GLU A 143 13.46 -6.29 0.61
C GLU A 143 12.45 -7.44 0.69
N VAL A 144 12.09 -8.00 -0.44
CA VAL A 144 11.12 -9.10 -0.52
C VAL A 144 11.77 -10.39 0.00
N LYS A 145 11.19 -10.96 1.04
CA LYS A 145 11.66 -12.20 1.68
C LYS A 145 10.88 -13.42 1.25
N ALA A 146 9.62 -13.24 0.89
CA ALA A 146 8.74 -14.28 0.37
C ALA A 146 7.65 -13.67 -0.48
N MET A 147 7.04 -14.52 -1.31
CA MET A 147 5.90 -14.12 -2.15
C MET A 147 4.78 -15.14 -2.02
N HIS A 148 3.57 -14.65 -2.18
CA HIS A 148 2.39 -15.47 -2.36
C HIS A 148 1.74 -15.12 -3.70
N PHE A 149 1.46 -16.14 -4.50
CA PHE A 149 0.70 -16.02 -5.74
C PHE A 149 -0.70 -16.57 -5.49
N GLY A 150 -1.71 -15.73 -5.69
CA GLY A 150 -3.10 -16.14 -5.68
C GLY A 150 -3.53 -16.67 -7.05
N GLU A 151 -4.83 -16.87 -7.20
CA GLU A 151 -5.40 -17.22 -8.49
C GLU A 151 -5.30 -16.04 -9.47
N ALA A 152 -5.23 -16.33 -10.77
CA ALA A 152 -5.23 -15.32 -11.82
C ALA A 152 -6.62 -14.69 -11.97
N ASN A 153 -6.96 -13.78 -11.08
CA ASN A 153 -8.18 -12.99 -11.10
C ASN A 153 -7.92 -11.62 -11.77
N PRO A 154 -8.95 -10.97 -12.32
CA PRO A 154 -8.85 -9.58 -12.74
C PRO A 154 -8.35 -8.69 -11.60
N SER A 155 -7.45 -7.78 -11.92
CA SER A 155 -6.86 -6.85 -10.97
C SER A 155 -7.80 -5.68 -10.66
N LEU A 156 -7.78 -5.19 -9.42
CA LEU A 156 -8.47 -3.97 -9.03
C LEU A 156 -7.61 -2.75 -9.33
N ILE A 157 -8.10 -1.90 -10.22
CA ILE A 157 -7.41 -0.68 -10.67
C ILE A 157 -8.17 0.55 -10.16
N TYR A 158 -7.44 1.59 -9.81
CA TYR A 158 -7.99 2.91 -9.50
C TYR A 158 -7.63 3.89 -10.62
N LEU A 159 -8.63 4.48 -11.24
CA LEU A 159 -8.50 5.39 -12.37
C LEU A 159 -9.67 6.37 -12.38
N ASP A 160 -9.41 7.66 -12.63
CA ASP A 160 -10.42 8.72 -12.66
C ASP A 160 -11.34 8.70 -11.41
N ARG A 161 -10.71 8.55 -10.23
CA ARG A 161 -11.39 8.50 -8.91
C ARG A 161 -12.42 7.38 -8.78
N GLY A 162 -12.25 6.30 -9.50
CA GLY A 162 -13.13 5.14 -9.42
C GLY A 162 -12.38 3.82 -9.60
N PHE A 163 -13.00 2.76 -9.09
CA PHE A 163 -12.46 1.42 -9.28
C PHE A 163 -12.78 0.91 -10.70
N ARG A 164 -11.84 0.16 -11.24
CA ARG A 164 -11.92 -0.56 -12.51
C ARG A 164 -11.41 -1.98 -12.34
N SER A 165 -11.80 -2.85 -13.23
CA SER A 165 -11.31 -4.22 -13.31
C SER A 165 -10.53 -4.40 -14.62
N LEU A 166 -9.37 -5.03 -14.53
CA LEU A 166 -8.51 -5.29 -15.68
C LEU A 166 -7.99 -6.73 -15.66
#